data_344d9feaad1db54a7f606bcd3403fc89
#
_entry.id   344d9feaad1db54a7f606bcd3403fc89
#
_cell.length_a   1.000
_cell.length_b   1.000
_cell.length_c   1.000
_cell.angle_alpha   90.00
_cell.angle_beta   90.00
_cell.angle_gamma   90.00
#
_symmetry.space_group_name_H-M   'P 1'
#
loop_
_entity.id
_entity.type
_entity.pdbx_description
1 polymer ?
#
loop_
_entity_poly.entity_id
_entity_poly.type
_entity_poly.pdbx_seq_one_letter_code
_entity_poly.pdbx_strand_id
1 'polypeptide(L)'
;MSRYAWFLLVPVVIAAAYLALLFVAQRSMLFPMPPQVPPRPPEGAREVRVKFDGGEAYALYLPPREASGPAPLLMFMHGNGELADYWTEEFMVPRAWGAGVLLVEYPGYGRAPGSPSEKSITESVLALYDWATHHPHIDEKGIVPYGRSLGGGAAVRLAVNRPVAGLILESTFTSVADFAAGYMAPAFLVRDPFDSRKTLAAYRGPLLVLHGRNDTIVPIAHGRELASLVPGAIFHELNCGHNDCPRDWRTIGAFASSVGILAPSPHARKPSEH
;
A
#
# COMPACT_ATOMS: atom_id res chain seq x y z
N MET A 1 -33.51 10.52 -41.91
CA MET A 1 -33.23 10.89 -40.51
C MET A 1 -33.53 12.38 -40.35
N SER A 2 -34.36 12.76 -39.37
CA SER A 2 -34.77 14.15 -39.18
C SER A 2 -33.52 15.01 -38.81
N ARG A 3 -33.48 16.27 -39.27
CA ARG A 3 -32.40 17.23 -38.96
C ARG A 3 -32.13 17.37 -37.45
N TYR A 4 -33.11 17.07 -36.61
CA TYR A 4 -33.05 17.11 -35.17
C TYR A 4 -32.38 15.88 -34.53
N ALA A 5 -32.30 14.75 -35.23
CA ALA A 5 -31.64 13.54 -34.72
C ALA A 5 -30.13 13.74 -34.49
N TRP A 6 -29.49 14.61 -35.29
CA TRP A 6 -28.08 14.96 -35.16
C TRP A 6 -27.76 15.70 -33.84
N PHE A 7 -28.69 16.57 -33.39
CA PHE A 7 -28.49 17.32 -32.13
C PHE A 7 -28.48 16.42 -30.90
N LEU A 8 -29.15 15.27 -30.96
CA LEU A 8 -29.13 14.28 -29.88
C LEU A 8 -27.99 13.25 -30.05
N LEU A 9 -27.67 12.88 -31.27
CA LEU A 9 -26.66 11.85 -31.55
C LEU A 9 -25.22 12.34 -31.25
N VAL A 10 -24.89 13.59 -31.63
CA VAL A 10 -23.54 14.14 -31.45
C VAL A 10 -23.10 14.17 -29.99
N PRO A 11 -23.90 14.68 -29.02
CA PRO A 11 -23.50 14.62 -27.58
C PRO A 11 -23.32 13.19 -27.07
N VAL A 12 -24.15 12.25 -27.49
CA VAL A 12 -24.04 10.85 -27.10
C VAL A 12 -22.75 10.24 -27.63
N VAL A 13 -22.40 10.49 -28.89
CA VAL A 13 -21.13 10.01 -29.48
C VAL A 13 -19.92 10.61 -28.76
N ILE A 14 -19.95 11.91 -28.43
CA ILE A 14 -18.89 12.59 -27.71
C ILE A 14 -18.74 11.97 -26.31
N ALA A 15 -19.83 11.76 -25.55
CA ALA A 15 -19.80 11.15 -24.25
C ALA A 15 -19.27 9.71 -24.32
N ALA A 16 -19.70 8.93 -25.28
CA ALA A 16 -19.20 7.57 -25.49
C ALA A 16 -17.70 7.55 -25.82
N ALA A 17 -17.23 8.44 -26.68
CA ALA A 17 -15.82 8.57 -27.02
C ALA A 17 -14.98 9.00 -25.81
N TYR A 18 -15.48 9.93 -24.99
CA TYR A 18 -14.84 10.36 -23.75
C TYR A 18 -14.70 9.19 -22.77
N LEU A 19 -15.78 8.44 -22.51
CA LEU A 19 -15.75 7.29 -21.62
C LEU A 19 -14.83 6.18 -22.15
N ALA A 20 -14.81 5.95 -23.47
CA ALA A 20 -13.88 5.01 -24.09
C ALA A 20 -12.42 5.44 -23.92
N LEU A 21 -12.12 6.73 -24.08
CA LEU A 21 -10.79 7.29 -23.83
C LEU A 21 -10.38 7.09 -22.37
N LEU A 22 -11.23 7.42 -21.41
CA LEU A 22 -10.97 7.19 -19.99
C LEU A 22 -10.74 5.70 -19.70
N PHE A 23 -11.58 4.81 -20.27
CA PHE A 23 -11.45 3.37 -20.08
C PHE A 23 -10.11 2.83 -20.59
N VAL A 24 -9.59 3.35 -21.68
CA VAL A 24 -8.27 2.97 -22.20
C VAL A 24 -7.14 3.58 -21.37
N ALA A 25 -7.25 4.86 -21.01
CA ALA A 25 -6.20 5.62 -20.34
C ALA A 25 -6.10 5.36 -18.83
N GLN A 26 -7.14 4.81 -18.16
CA GLN A 26 -7.20 4.74 -16.70
C GLN A 26 -5.99 4.06 -16.05
N ARG A 27 -5.40 3.02 -16.67
CA ARG A 27 -4.23 2.36 -16.10
C ARG A 27 -2.98 3.22 -16.14
N SER A 28 -2.76 3.98 -17.22
CA SER A 28 -1.64 4.92 -17.26
C SER A 28 -1.83 6.11 -16.32
N MET A 29 -3.07 6.45 -15.99
CA MET A 29 -3.39 7.48 -14.99
C MET A 29 -3.21 6.94 -13.56
N LEU A 30 -3.66 5.70 -13.30
CA LEU A 30 -3.57 5.08 -11.97
C LEU A 30 -2.15 4.57 -11.66
N PHE A 31 -1.41 4.15 -12.66
CA PHE A 31 -0.06 3.59 -12.54
C PHE A 31 0.95 4.39 -13.38
N PRO A 32 1.15 5.70 -13.09
CA PRO A 32 2.15 6.48 -13.81
C PRO A 32 3.54 5.92 -13.53
N MET A 33 4.36 5.79 -14.58
CA MET A 33 5.73 5.32 -14.43
C MET A 33 6.58 6.44 -13.84
N PRO A 34 7.18 6.23 -12.65
CA PRO A 34 8.06 7.23 -12.06
C PRO A 34 9.41 7.30 -12.79
N PRO A 35 10.16 8.41 -12.65
CA PRO A 35 11.51 8.50 -13.11
C PRO A 35 12.38 7.40 -12.50
N GLN A 36 13.15 6.71 -13.34
CA GLN A 36 14.12 5.73 -12.86
C GLN A 36 15.25 6.47 -12.15
N VAL A 37 15.57 6.03 -10.93
CA VAL A 37 16.74 6.51 -10.19
C VAL A 37 17.79 5.41 -10.18
N PRO A 38 19.08 5.75 -10.24
CA PRO A 38 20.13 4.75 -10.06
C PRO A 38 19.94 4.08 -8.69
N PRO A 39 19.91 2.74 -8.64
CA PRO A 39 19.75 2.02 -7.38
C PRO A 39 20.91 2.35 -6.44
N ARG A 40 20.59 2.76 -5.24
CA ARG A 40 21.54 2.94 -4.14
C ARG A 40 21.05 2.15 -2.94
N PRO A 41 21.02 0.81 -3.04
CA PRO A 41 20.57 0.00 -1.93
C PRO A 41 21.50 0.24 -0.73
N PRO A 42 20.95 0.40 0.49
CA PRO A 42 21.75 0.49 1.68
C PRO A 42 22.53 -0.81 1.89
N GLU A 43 23.60 -0.72 2.69
CA GLU A 43 24.42 -1.89 3.01
C GLU A 43 23.58 -3.05 3.56
N GLY A 44 23.81 -4.24 3.01
CA GLY A 44 23.09 -5.47 3.37
C GLY A 44 21.71 -5.63 2.70
N ALA A 45 21.26 -4.68 1.88
CA ALA A 45 20.04 -4.85 1.09
C ALA A 45 20.21 -5.99 0.08
N ARG A 46 19.14 -6.77 -0.13
CA ARG A 46 19.12 -7.92 -1.05
C ARG A 46 17.95 -7.79 -2.01
N GLU A 47 18.20 -8.02 -3.29
CA GLU A 47 17.12 -8.18 -4.26
C GLU A 47 16.42 -9.51 -4.04
N VAL A 48 15.10 -9.48 -4.03
CA VAL A 48 14.24 -10.65 -3.96
C VAL A 48 13.47 -10.76 -5.26
N ARG A 49 13.58 -11.90 -5.92
CA ARG A 49 12.84 -12.23 -7.13
C ARG A 49 12.13 -13.56 -6.94
N VAL A 50 10.81 -13.55 -7.09
CA VAL A 50 9.97 -14.72 -6.86
C VAL A 50 9.14 -14.98 -8.10
N LYS A 51 9.36 -16.15 -8.71
CA LYS A 51 8.53 -16.61 -9.84
C LYS A 51 7.20 -17.14 -9.32
N PHE A 52 6.11 -16.79 -9.99
CA PHE A 52 4.78 -17.32 -9.76
C PHE A 52 4.04 -17.43 -11.11
N ASP A 53 2.85 -18.02 -11.14
CA ASP A 53 2.12 -18.28 -12.40
C ASP A 53 1.81 -17.00 -13.20
N GLY A 54 1.65 -15.86 -12.51
CA GLY A 54 1.40 -14.55 -13.11
C GLY A 54 2.65 -13.80 -13.61
N GLY A 55 3.86 -14.31 -13.35
CA GLY A 55 5.13 -13.67 -13.74
C GLY A 55 6.23 -13.77 -12.70
N GLU A 56 6.94 -12.67 -12.47
CA GLU A 56 8.00 -12.54 -11.46
C GLU A 56 7.73 -11.32 -10.57
N ALA A 57 7.66 -11.54 -9.27
CA ALA A 57 7.59 -10.50 -8.25
C ALA A 57 8.99 -10.02 -7.87
N TYR A 58 9.11 -8.73 -7.56
CA TYR A 58 10.37 -8.11 -7.16
C TYR A 58 10.19 -7.31 -5.87
N ALA A 59 11.17 -7.37 -4.99
CA ALA A 59 11.26 -6.54 -3.79
C ALA A 59 12.72 -6.30 -3.39
N LEU A 60 12.94 -5.29 -2.56
CA LEU A 60 14.18 -5.10 -1.82
C LEU A 60 13.99 -5.57 -0.39
N TYR A 61 14.73 -6.59 0.03
CA TYR A 61 14.78 -7.01 1.41
C TYR A 61 15.90 -6.30 2.15
N LEU A 62 15.53 -5.59 3.19
CA LEU A 62 16.42 -4.91 4.12
C LEU A 62 16.41 -5.74 5.42
N PRO A 63 17.43 -6.56 5.71
CA PRO A 63 17.47 -7.34 6.95
C PRO A 63 17.55 -6.42 8.17
N PRO A 64 17.13 -6.87 9.37
CA PRO A 64 17.32 -6.12 10.59
C PRO A 64 18.80 -5.76 10.78
N ARG A 65 19.06 -4.68 11.52
CA ARG A 65 20.45 -4.25 11.80
C ARG A 65 21.19 -5.27 12.64
N GLU A 66 20.49 -5.81 13.63
CA GLU A 66 20.96 -6.88 14.50
C GLU A 66 19.81 -7.87 14.69
N ALA A 67 20.09 -9.15 14.57
CA ALA A 67 19.13 -10.21 14.85
C ALA A 67 19.86 -11.44 15.40
N SER A 68 19.34 -11.99 16.47
CA SER A 68 19.81 -13.25 17.09
C SER A 68 19.02 -14.48 16.60
N GLY A 69 18.05 -14.30 15.71
CA GLY A 69 17.17 -15.34 15.19
C GLY A 69 16.22 -14.80 14.13
N PRO A 70 15.15 -15.53 13.79
CA PRO A 70 14.11 -15.04 12.90
C PRO A 70 13.51 -13.73 13.42
N ALA A 71 13.40 -12.72 12.56
CA ALA A 71 12.96 -11.37 12.89
C ALA A 71 11.59 -11.06 12.28
N PRO A 72 10.78 -10.21 12.91
CA PRO A 72 9.54 -9.72 12.31
C PRO A 72 9.82 -8.93 11.03
N LEU A 73 8.82 -8.80 10.18
CA LEU A 73 8.93 -8.17 8.87
C LEU A 73 7.86 -7.09 8.67
N LEU A 74 8.28 -5.86 8.37
CA LEU A 74 7.41 -4.88 7.74
C LEU A 74 7.45 -5.08 6.22
N MET A 75 6.30 -5.39 5.62
CA MET A 75 6.15 -5.54 4.18
C MET A 75 5.49 -4.28 3.62
N PHE A 76 6.28 -3.38 3.03
CA PHE A 76 5.83 -2.07 2.59
C PHE A 76 5.45 -2.05 1.12
N MET A 77 4.25 -1.54 0.85
CA MET A 77 3.68 -1.28 -0.46
C MET A 77 3.54 0.24 -0.64
N HIS A 78 4.28 0.80 -1.60
CA HIS A 78 4.35 2.24 -1.86
C HIS A 78 3.12 2.81 -2.60
N GLY A 79 3.06 4.14 -2.73
CA GLY A 79 2.03 4.83 -3.50
C GLY A 79 2.23 4.72 -5.02
N ASN A 80 1.29 5.26 -5.80
CA ASN A 80 1.43 5.34 -7.24
C ASN A 80 2.54 6.34 -7.62
N GLY A 81 3.22 6.10 -8.73
CA GLY A 81 4.30 6.98 -9.20
C GLY A 81 5.55 6.99 -8.30
N GLU A 82 5.70 6.00 -7.44
CA GLU A 82 6.85 5.82 -6.56
C GLU A 82 7.61 4.55 -6.93
N LEU A 83 8.84 4.40 -6.41
CA LEU A 83 9.65 3.18 -6.52
C LEU A 83 10.04 2.69 -5.13
N ALA A 84 10.22 1.38 -4.99
CA ALA A 84 10.73 0.77 -3.76
C ALA A 84 12.08 1.40 -3.33
N ASP A 85 12.94 1.74 -4.29
CA ASP A 85 14.23 2.38 -4.05
C ASP A 85 14.12 3.75 -3.33
N TYR A 86 13.03 4.51 -3.49
CA TYR A 86 12.83 5.81 -2.84
C TYR A 86 12.71 5.69 -1.32
N TRP A 87 12.33 4.51 -0.82
CA TRP A 87 11.97 4.28 0.57
C TRP A 87 13.08 3.63 1.40
N THR A 88 14.22 3.32 0.80
CA THR A 88 15.30 2.59 1.46
C THR A 88 15.85 3.31 2.69
N GLU A 89 16.05 4.64 2.62
CA GLU A 89 16.55 5.43 3.76
C GLU A 89 15.50 5.57 4.86
N GLU A 90 14.24 5.84 4.48
CA GLU A 90 13.12 6.01 5.41
C GLU A 90 12.90 4.76 6.27
N PHE A 91 13.04 3.58 5.69
CA PHE A 91 12.85 2.30 6.37
C PHE A 91 14.09 1.76 7.09
N MET A 92 15.12 2.60 7.32
CA MET A 92 16.23 2.25 8.21
C MET A 92 15.80 2.22 9.68
N VAL A 93 14.74 2.95 10.04
CA VAL A 93 14.22 3.02 11.43
C VAL A 93 13.74 1.66 11.95
N PRO A 94 12.82 0.93 11.27
CA PRO A 94 12.40 -0.39 11.71
C PRO A 94 13.55 -1.41 11.81
N ARG A 95 14.56 -1.31 10.97
CA ARG A 95 15.74 -2.17 11.04
C ARG A 95 16.51 -2.00 12.37
N ALA A 96 16.57 -0.76 12.87
CA ALA A 96 17.19 -0.49 14.18
C ALA A 96 16.36 -1.02 15.35
N TRP A 97 15.08 -1.32 15.15
CA TRP A 97 14.23 -1.99 16.13
C TRP A 97 14.36 -3.51 16.11
N GLY A 98 15.14 -4.07 15.20
CA GLY A 98 15.29 -5.51 15.00
C GLY A 98 14.27 -6.12 14.03
N ALA A 99 13.52 -5.30 13.28
CA ALA A 99 12.63 -5.77 12.24
C ALA A 99 13.32 -5.78 10.86
N GLY A 100 13.06 -6.79 10.05
CA GLY A 100 13.32 -6.75 8.63
C GLY A 100 12.31 -5.87 7.89
N VAL A 101 12.66 -5.39 6.70
CA VAL A 101 11.77 -4.65 5.82
C VAL A 101 11.80 -5.25 4.43
N LEU A 102 10.64 -5.45 3.83
CA LEU A 102 10.49 -5.86 2.45
C LEU A 102 9.79 -4.73 1.68
N LEU A 103 10.56 -3.99 0.89
CA LEU A 103 10.05 -2.92 0.04
C LEU A 103 9.59 -3.54 -1.28
N VAL A 104 8.30 -3.65 -1.46
CA VAL A 104 7.69 -4.30 -2.63
C VAL A 104 7.70 -3.35 -3.82
N GLU A 105 8.13 -3.85 -4.99
CA GLU A 105 8.01 -3.15 -6.26
C GLU A 105 6.85 -3.74 -7.08
N TYR A 106 6.09 -2.89 -7.75
CA TYR A 106 4.95 -3.35 -8.53
C TYR A 106 5.36 -3.84 -9.92
N PRO A 107 4.65 -4.84 -10.49
CA PRO A 107 4.88 -5.28 -11.85
C PRO A 107 4.88 -4.10 -12.83
N GLY A 108 5.95 -3.98 -13.63
CA GLY A 108 6.17 -2.88 -14.57
C GLY A 108 6.81 -1.63 -13.99
N TYR A 109 7.05 -1.56 -12.67
CA TYR A 109 7.79 -0.48 -12.02
C TYR A 109 9.23 -0.87 -11.77
N GLY A 110 10.13 0.13 -11.80
CA GLY A 110 11.54 -0.08 -11.47
C GLY A 110 12.17 -1.29 -12.18
N ARG A 111 12.55 -2.27 -11.38
CA ARG A 111 13.19 -3.52 -11.85
C ARG A 111 12.23 -4.71 -11.90
N ALA A 112 10.95 -4.51 -11.57
CA ALA A 112 9.95 -5.55 -11.62
C ALA A 112 9.42 -5.73 -13.05
N PRO A 113 9.46 -6.93 -13.63
CA PRO A 113 8.90 -7.18 -14.94
C PRO A 113 7.37 -7.15 -14.93
N GLY A 114 6.76 -7.04 -16.12
CA GLY A 114 5.32 -7.13 -16.28
C GLY A 114 4.61 -5.80 -16.48
N SER A 115 3.34 -5.74 -16.09
CA SER A 115 2.50 -4.56 -16.21
C SER A 115 1.59 -4.43 -14.98
N PRO A 116 1.38 -3.21 -14.45
CA PRO A 116 0.61 -3.01 -13.25
C PRO A 116 -0.89 -3.16 -13.48
N SER A 117 -1.54 -3.84 -12.55
CA SER A 117 -2.99 -3.95 -12.41
C SER A 117 -3.30 -4.39 -10.98
N GLU A 118 -4.54 -4.22 -10.51
CA GLU A 118 -4.93 -4.75 -9.20
C GLU A 118 -4.62 -6.25 -9.08
N LYS A 119 -4.90 -7.02 -10.15
CA LYS A 119 -4.63 -8.46 -10.18
C LYS A 119 -3.14 -8.75 -10.05
N SER A 120 -2.31 -8.20 -10.94
CA SER A 120 -0.87 -8.50 -10.97
C SER A 120 -0.14 -8.01 -9.71
N ILE A 121 -0.53 -6.85 -9.16
CA ILE A 121 0.00 -6.33 -7.90
C ILE A 121 -0.38 -7.27 -6.74
N THR A 122 -1.65 -7.69 -6.67
CA THR A 122 -2.10 -8.63 -5.62
C THR A 122 -1.34 -9.96 -5.68
N GLU A 123 -1.25 -10.57 -6.86
CA GLU A 123 -0.54 -11.84 -7.05
C GLU A 123 0.95 -11.72 -6.69
N SER A 124 1.60 -10.62 -7.09
CA SER A 124 2.99 -10.33 -6.77
C SER A 124 3.23 -10.19 -5.25
N VAL A 125 2.34 -9.45 -4.57
CA VAL A 125 2.41 -9.24 -3.12
C VAL A 125 2.20 -10.55 -2.37
N LEU A 126 1.25 -11.40 -2.81
CA LEU A 126 1.03 -12.72 -2.21
C LEU A 126 2.23 -13.63 -2.40
N ALA A 127 2.85 -13.66 -3.60
CA ALA A 127 4.05 -14.45 -3.85
C ALA A 127 5.24 -14.03 -2.98
N LEU A 128 5.43 -12.72 -2.78
CA LEU A 128 6.46 -12.18 -1.90
C LEU A 128 6.19 -12.50 -0.42
N TYR A 129 4.93 -12.49 0.01
CA TYR A 129 4.56 -12.93 1.36
C TYR A 129 4.87 -14.42 1.53
N ASP A 130 4.48 -15.27 0.58
CA ASP A 130 4.73 -16.71 0.65
C ASP A 130 6.25 -17.00 0.65
N TRP A 131 7.06 -16.23 -0.09
CA TRP A 131 8.51 -16.28 0.02
C TRP A 131 9.00 -15.91 1.43
N ALA A 132 8.45 -14.85 2.00
CA ALA A 132 8.85 -14.36 3.32
C ALA A 132 8.59 -15.39 4.43
N THR A 133 7.46 -16.10 4.38
CA THR A 133 7.12 -17.14 5.37
C THR A 133 8.04 -18.36 5.31
N HIS A 134 8.75 -18.57 4.20
CA HIS A 134 9.73 -19.66 4.04
C HIS A 134 11.18 -19.20 4.21
N HIS A 135 11.40 -17.90 4.46
CA HIS A 135 12.76 -17.38 4.61
C HIS A 135 13.28 -17.59 6.04
N PRO A 136 14.45 -18.24 6.23
CA PRO A 136 14.91 -18.72 7.56
C PRO A 136 15.19 -17.62 8.58
N HIS A 137 15.33 -16.37 8.14
CA HIS A 137 15.60 -15.22 9.00
C HIS A 137 14.36 -14.34 9.23
N ILE A 138 13.18 -14.77 8.80
CA ILE A 138 11.91 -14.04 8.99
C ILE A 138 11.01 -14.86 9.90
N ASP A 139 10.46 -14.22 10.92
CA ASP A 139 9.39 -14.80 11.73
C ASP A 139 8.07 -14.75 10.94
N GLU A 140 7.59 -15.91 10.50
CA GLU A 140 6.35 -16.03 9.73
C GLU A 140 5.11 -15.45 10.43
N LYS A 141 5.11 -15.45 11.78
CA LYS A 141 4.03 -14.89 12.58
C LYS A 141 4.15 -13.39 12.82
N GLY A 142 5.30 -12.83 12.51
CA GLY A 142 5.64 -11.43 12.72
C GLY A 142 5.54 -10.57 11.45
N ILE A 143 4.78 -10.98 10.43
CA ILE A 143 4.65 -10.21 9.19
C ILE A 143 3.53 -9.18 9.30
N VAL A 144 3.87 -7.90 9.05
CA VAL A 144 2.94 -6.77 9.06
C VAL A 144 2.96 -6.08 7.70
N PRO A 145 1.91 -6.21 6.89
CA PRO A 145 1.70 -5.37 5.72
C PRO A 145 1.54 -3.91 6.10
N TYR A 146 2.21 -3.04 5.36
CA TYR A 146 2.12 -1.61 5.49
C TYR A 146 1.89 -0.99 4.11
N GLY A 147 0.72 -0.44 3.87
CA GLY A 147 0.34 0.13 2.60
C GLY A 147 0.14 1.64 2.66
N ARG A 148 0.82 2.38 1.77
CA ARG A 148 0.65 3.83 1.61
C ARG A 148 -0.12 4.13 0.32
N SER A 149 -1.14 4.99 0.39
CA SER A 149 -1.93 5.43 -0.77
C SER A 149 -2.41 4.21 -1.59
N LEU A 150 -2.01 4.07 -2.85
CA LEU A 150 -2.30 2.90 -3.70
C LEU A 150 -1.92 1.57 -3.02
N GLY A 151 -0.79 1.55 -2.33
CA GLY A 151 -0.30 0.39 -1.61
C GLY A 151 -1.22 -0.10 -0.50
N GLY A 152 -2.09 0.78 0.02
CA GLY A 152 -3.11 0.39 0.99
C GLY A 152 -4.08 -0.65 0.43
N GLY A 153 -4.47 -0.52 -0.84
CA GLY A 153 -5.29 -1.53 -1.53
C GLY A 153 -4.59 -2.89 -1.60
N ALA A 154 -3.30 -2.90 -1.94
CA ALA A 154 -2.49 -4.12 -1.98
C ALA A 154 -2.31 -4.75 -0.58
N ALA A 155 -2.05 -3.92 0.45
CA ALA A 155 -1.92 -4.37 1.84
C ALA A 155 -3.20 -5.00 2.38
N VAL A 156 -4.36 -4.41 2.09
CA VAL A 156 -5.67 -4.96 2.46
C VAL A 156 -5.90 -6.32 1.77
N ARG A 157 -5.58 -6.43 0.47
CA ARG A 157 -5.67 -7.71 -0.26
C ARG A 157 -4.78 -8.78 0.38
N LEU A 158 -3.56 -8.44 0.76
CA LEU A 158 -2.66 -9.37 1.44
C LEU A 158 -3.26 -9.82 2.79
N ALA A 159 -3.65 -8.87 3.64
CA ALA A 159 -4.11 -9.15 5.01
C ALA A 159 -5.37 -10.01 5.09
N VAL A 160 -6.20 -10.00 4.03
CA VAL A 160 -7.41 -10.84 3.97
C VAL A 160 -7.11 -12.24 3.40
N ASN A 161 -6.06 -12.38 2.60
CA ASN A 161 -5.72 -13.65 1.94
C ASN A 161 -4.61 -14.43 2.67
N ARG A 162 -3.91 -13.83 3.64
CA ARG A 162 -2.83 -14.47 4.40
C ARG A 162 -2.89 -14.08 5.86
N PRO A 163 -2.43 -14.96 6.78
CA PRO A 163 -2.25 -14.60 8.19
C PRO A 163 -1.22 -13.49 8.34
N VAL A 164 -1.56 -12.44 9.07
CA VAL A 164 -0.66 -11.31 9.37
C VAL A 164 -0.77 -10.92 10.83
N ALA A 165 0.32 -10.41 11.42
CA ALA A 165 0.33 -9.98 12.81
C ALA A 165 -0.51 -8.71 13.05
N GLY A 166 -0.60 -7.86 12.04
CA GLY A 166 -1.38 -6.62 12.01
C GLY A 166 -1.35 -6.01 10.63
N LEU A 167 -2.06 -4.92 10.42
CA LEU A 167 -2.12 -4.17 9.15
C LEU A 167 -1.94 -2.69 9.43
N ILE A 168 -1.09 -2.02 8.64
CA ILE A 168 -0.88 -0.58 8.69
C ILE A 168 -1.33 0.03 7.36
N LEU A 169 -2.20 1.03 7.44
CA LEU A 169 -2.69 1.80 6.29
C LEU A 169 -2.35 3.27 6.48
N GLU A 170 -1.71 3.88 5.49
CA GLU A 170 -1.33 5.29 5.53
C GLU A 170 -1.88 6.03 4.31
N SER A 171 -2.66 7.11 4.54
CA SER A 171 -3.20 8.02 3.51
C SER A 171 -3.82 7.26 2.33
N THR A 172 -4.62 6.23 2.62
CA THR A 172 -5.21 5.34 1.60
C THR A 172 -6.72 5.51 1.47
N PHE A 173 -7.27 4.97 0.41
CA PHE A 173 -8.64 5.14 -0.03
C PHE A 173 -9.51 3.89 0.23
N THR A 174 -10.81 4.09 0.24
CA THR A 174 -11.82 3.04 0.32
C THR A 174 -11.97 2.25 -0.98
N SER A 175 -11.92 2.94 -2.13
CA SER A 175 -11.87 2.35 -3.47
C SER A 175 -11.40 3.38 -4.49
N VAL A 176 -10.65 2.98 -5.51
CA VAL A 176 -10.35 3.82 -6.68
C VAL A 176 -11.64 4.25 -7.39
N ALA A 177 -12.68 3.41 -7.36
CA ALA A 177 -13.97 3.71 -7.97
C ALA A 177 -14.67 4.94 -7.35
N ASP A 178 -14.34 5.30 -6.10
CA ASP A 178 -14.92 6.48 -5.44
C ASP A 178 -14.47 7.80 -6.09
N PHE A 179 -13.36 7.79 -6.83
CA PHE A 179 -12.86 8.96 -7.56
C PHE A 179 -13.44 9.09 -8.97
N ALA A 180 -14.16 8.07 -9.48
CA ALA A 180 -14.70 8.06 -10.85
C ALA A 180 -15.65 9.23 -11.12
N ALA A 181 -16.43 9.65 -10.12
CA ALA A 181 -17.36 10.79 -10.24
C ALA A 181 -16.64 12.11 -10.58
N GLY A 182 -15.42 12.32 -10.07
CA GLY A 182 -14.59 13.48 -10.40
C GLY A 182 -14.20 13.54 -11.89
N TYR A 183 -14.24 12.40 -12.58
CA TYR A 183 -14.01 12.27 -14.01
C TYR A 183 -15.33 12.12 -14.79
N MET A 184 -16.49 12.38 -14.19
CA MET A 184 -17.82 12.15 -14.80
C MET A 184 -17.97 10.74 -15.39
N ALA A 185 -17.32 9.75 -14.81
CA ALA A 185 -17.33 8.36 -15.25
C ALA A 185 -18.13 7.49 -14.27
N PRO A 186 -18.91 6.52 -14.78
CA PRO A 186 -19.54 5.51 -13.94
C PRO A 186 -18.51 4.63 -13.22
N ALA A 187 -18.69 4.39 -11.93
CA ALA A 187 -17.77 3.59 -11.08
C ALA A 187 -17.53 2.17 -11.64
N PHE A 188 -18.52 1.55 -12.29
CA PHE A 188 -18.39 0.20 -12.87
C PHE A 188 -17.41 0.12 -14.06
N LEU A 189 -16.98 1.25 -14.62
CA LEU A 189 -15.97 1.28 -15.67
C LEU A 189 -14.53 1.24 -15.12
N VAL A 190 -14.35 1.36 -13.81
CA VAL A 190 -13.03 1.27 -13.19
C VAL A 190 -12.54 -0.18 -13.23
N ARG A 191 -11.41 -0.42 -13.89
CA ARG A 191 -10.85 -1.76 -14.13
C ARG A 191 -10.11 -2.31 -12.92
N ASP A 192 -9.48 -1.42 -12.16
CA ASP A 192 -8.63 -1.76 -11.01
C ASP A 192 -9.15 -0.98 -9.78
N PRO A 193 -10.30 -1.37 -9.22
CA PRO A 193 -10.98 -0.61 -8.15
C PRO A 193 -10.28 -0.65 -6.81
N PHE A 194 -9.44 -1.64 -6.51
CA PHE A 194 -8.88 -1.85 -5.18
C PHE A 194 -9.92 -1.58 -4.08
N ASP A 195 -11.05 -2.28 -4.16
CA ASP A 195 -12.17 -2.06 -3.23
C ASP A 195 -11.79 -2.52 -1.82
N SER A 196 -11.07 -1.63 -1.12
CA SER A 196 -10.60 -1.83 0.25
C SER A 196 -11.77 -1.86 1.23
N ARG A 197 -12.84 -1.07 0.99
CA ARG A 197 -14.06 -1.09 1.81
C ARG A 197 -14.66 -2.48 1.91
N LYS A 198 -14.93 -3.09 0.76
CA LYS A 198 -15.52 -4.43 0.68
C LYS A 198 -14.57 -5.50 1.20
N THR A 199 -13.29 -5.39 0.87
CA THR A 199 -12.29 -6.40 1.23
C THR A 199 -12.00 -6.37 2.72
N LEU A 200 -11.78 -5.17 3.32
CA LEU A 200 -11.44 -5.00 4.72
C LEU A 200 -12.57 -5.41 5.67
N ALA A 201 -13.82 -5.41 5.20
CA ALA A 201 -14.95 -5.90 5.98
C ALA A 201 -14.81 -7.37 6.44
N ALA A 202 -13.96 -8.16 5.78
CA ALA A 202 -13.62 -9.52 6.20
C ALA A 202 -12.45 -9.62 7.18
N TYR A 203 -11.67 -8.54 7.37
CA TYR A 203 -10.50 -8.51 8.24
C TYR A 203 -10.91 -8.43 9.72
N ARG A 204 -10.20 -9.18 10.58
CA ARG A 204 -10.48 -9.23 12.03
C ARG A 204 -9.23 -9.04 12.88
N GLY A 205 -8.08 -8.81 12.26
CA GLY A 205 -6.81 -8.58 12.95
C GLY A 205 -6.64 -7.13 13.40
N PRO A 206 -5.55 -6.83 14.12
CA PRO A 206 -5.17 -5.49 14.51
C PRO A 206 -4.98 -4.57 13.30
N LEU A 207 -5.51 -3.34 13.37
CA LEU A 207 -5.41 -2.35 12.29
C LEU A 207 -4.96 -1.00 12.86
N LEU A 208 -3.93 -0.41 12.25
CA LEU A 208 -3.54 0.98 12.41
C LEU A 208 -3.83 1.74 11.10
N VAL A 209 -4.57 2.83 11.19
CA VAL A 209 -4.79 3.77 10.09
C VAL A 209 -4.19 5.12 10.44
N LEU A 210 -3.24 5.59 9.64
CA LEU A 210 -2.63 6.90 9.72
C LEU A 210 -3.15 7.76 8.55
N HIS A 211 -3.59 8.99 8.81
CA HIS A 211 -4.10 9.82 7.72
C HIS A 211 -3.88 11.31 7.98
N GLY A 212 -3.42 12.02 6.95
CA GLY A 212 -3.24 13.47 6.99
C GLY A 212 -4.59 14.21 7.02
N ARG A 213 -4.75 15.12 7.99
CA ARG A 213 -5.96 15.97 8.11
C ARG A 213 -6.20 16.82 6.87
N ASN A 214 -5.13 17.29 6.26
CA ASN A 214 -5.15 18.22 5.13
C ASN A 214 -4.93 17.48 3.80
N ASP A 215 -5.13 16.16 3.75
CA ASP A 215 -4.99 15.37 2.54
C ASP A 215 -6.08 15.76 1.52
N THR A 216 -5.65 16.40 0.43
CA THR A 216 -6.52 16.84 -0.67
C THR A 216 -6.55 15.86 -1.83
N ILE A 217 -5.68 14.83 -1.82
CA ILE A 217 -5.63 13.78 -2.84
C ILE A 217 -6.54 12.62 -2.45
N VAL A 218 -6.38 12.13 -1.21
CA VAL A 218 -7.26 11.15 -0.60
C VAL A 218 -7.85 11.77 0.66
N PRO A 219 -9.08 12.32 0.62
CA PRO A 219 -9.69 12.95 1.78
C PRO A 219 -9.71 12.05 3.01
N ILE A 220 -9.42 12.62 4.19
CA ILE A 220 -9.35 11.90 5.48
C ILE A 220 -10.59 11.06 5.80
N ALA A 221 -11.73 11.38 5.19
CA ALA A 221 -12.96 10.60 5.32
C ALA A 221 -12.77 9.13 4.94
N HIS A 222 -11.92 8.84 3.92
CA HIS A 222 -11.59 7.48 3.53
C HIS A 222 -10.88 6.71 4.66
N GLY A 223 -9.88 7.32 5.29
CA GLY A 223 -9.17 6.69 6.41
C GLY A 223 -10.06 6.44 7.61
N ARG A 224 -10.95 7.40 7.95
CA ARG A 224 -11.93 7.24 9.03
C ARG A 224 -12.91 6.11 8.74
N GLU A 225 -13.39 6.02 7.51
CA GLU A 225 -14.28 4.94 7.08
C GLU A 225 -13.57 3.58 7.18
N LEU A 226 -12.34 3.44 6.64
CA LEU A 226 -11.59 2.19 6.73
C LEU A 226 -11.36 1.75 8.18
N ALA A 227 -11.01 2.66 9.07
CA ALA A 227 -10.86 2.35 10.50
C ALA A 227 -12.17 1.88 11.14
N SER A 228 -13.31 2.47 10.74
CA SER A 228 -14.63 2.10 11.30
C SER A 228 -15.09 0.70 10.92
N LEU A 229 -14.52 0.10 9.87
CA LEU A 229 -14.88 -1.25 9.40
C LEU A 229 -14.29 -2.36 10.26
N VAL A 230 -13.25 -2.07 11.06
CA VAL A 230 -12.53 -3.08 11.84
C VAL A 230 -12.66 -2.77 13.33
N PRO A 231 -13.35 -3.59 14.12
CA PRO A 231 -13.46 -3.39 15.56
C PRO A 231 -12.08 -3.31 16.23
N GLY A 232 -11.87 -2.28 17.04
CA GLY A 232 -10.60 -2.06 17.74
C GLY A 232 -9.49 -1.45 16.87
N ALA A 233 -9.78 -1.02 15.65
CA ALA A 233 -8.82 -0.30 14.83
C ALA A 233 -8.37 1.01 15.51
N ILE A 234 -7.08 1.31 15.38
CA ILE A 234 -6.49 2.57 15.84
C ILE A 234 -6.49 3.54 14.66
N PHE A 235 -7.17 4.68 14.80
CA PHE A 235 -7.11 5.78 13.84
C PHE A 235 -6.24 6.90 14.38
N HIS A 236 -5.18 7.25 13.67
CA HIS A 236 -4.26 8.32 14.04
C HIS A 236 -4.25 9.42 12.99
N GLU A 237 -4.72 10.60 13.38
CA GLU A 237 -4.80 11.77 12.52
C GLU A 237 -3.50 12.57 12.60
N LEU A 238 -2.91 12.88 11.43
CA LEU A 238 -1.69 13.65 11.30
C LEU A 238 -2.00 15.06 10.77
N ASN A 239 -1.23 16.06 11.20
CA ASN A 239 -1.41 17.44 10.73
C ASN A 239 -0.55 17.70 9.48
N CYS A 240 -0.90 17.07 8.37
CA CYS A 240 -0.18 17.10 7.10
C CYS A 240 -1.13 16.83 5.91
N GLY A 241 -0.63 16.96 4.69
CA GLY A 241 -1.31 16.57 3.45
C GLY A 241 -1.00 15.13 3.04
N HIS A 242 -1.08 14.84 1.72
CA HIS A 242 -0.85 13.48 1.19
C HIS A 242 0.63 13.12 1.09
N ASN A 243 1.46 14.08 0.64
CA ASN A 243 2.86 13.82 0.28
C ASN A 243 3.87 14.48 1.22
N ASP A 244 3.41 15.24 2.20
CA ASP A 244 4.23 15.98 3.16
C ASP A 244 4.10 15.47 4.60
N CYS A 245 3.42 14.32 4.78
CA CYS A 245 3.32 13.66 6.07
C CYS A 245 4.68 13.08 6.49
N PRO A 246 5.26 13.55 7.60
CA PRO A 246 6.37 12.85 8.21
C PRO A 246 5.86 11.50 8.74
N ARG A 247 6.63 10.44 8.52
CA ARG A 247 6.23 9.12 9.02
C ARG A 247 6.32 9.08 10.54
N ASP A 248 5.19 8.78 11.18
CA ASP A 248 5.13 8.69 12.65
C ASP A 248 5.64 7.32 13.13
N TRP A 249 6.96 7.15 13.09
CA TRP A 249 7.62 5.94 13.55
C TRP A 249 7.34 5.61 15.02
N ARG A 250 7.00 6.61 15.85
CA ARG A 250 6.62 6.38 17.23
C ARG A 250 5.30 5.62 17.33
N THR A 251 4.27 6.09 16.63
CA THR A 251 2.95 5.44 16.59
C THR A 251 3.04 4.07 15.90
N ILE A 252 3.79 3.97 14.79
CA ILE A 252 4.02 2.70 14.08
C ILE A 252 4.75 1.69 14.99
N GLY A 253 5.80 2.12 15.70
CA GLY A 253 6.54 1.26 16.63
C GLY A 253 5.71 0.83 17.83
N ALA A 254 4.87 1.70 18.38
CA ALA A 254 3.95 1.35 19.46
C ALA A 254 2.91 0.32 18.99
N PHE A 255 2.35 0.47 17.79
CA PHE A 255 1.45 -0.52 17.19
C PHE A 255 2.17 -1.86 16.98
N ALA A 256 3.36 -1.84 16.38
CA ALA A 256 4.16 -3.03 16.14
C ALA A 256 4.47 -3.79 17.47
N SER A 257 4.76 -3.07 18.54
CA SER A 257 4.94 -3.65 19.87
C SER A 257 3.63 -4.23 20.44
N SER A 258 2.50 -3.58 20.22
CA SER A 258 1.19 -4.04 20.72
C SER A 258 0.73 -5.35 20.07
N VAL A 259 1.17 -5.63 18.84
CA VAL A 259 0.91 -6.89 18.14
C VAL A 259 2.02 -7.94 18.35
N GLY A 260 2.96 -7.68 19.27
CA GLY A 260 3.95 -8.63 19.72
C GLY A 260 5.13 -8.85 18.76
N ILE A 261 5.29 -7.99 17.75
CA ILE A 261 6.36 -8.16 16.75
C ILE A 261 7.64 -7.39 17.04
N LEU A 262 7.62 -6.48 18.03
CA LEU A 262 8.82 -5.78 18.49
C LEU A 262 8.91 -5.89 20.00
N ALA A 263 10.12 -6.09 20.53
CA ALA A 263 10.33 -5.90 21.96
C ALA A 263 10.01 -4.45 22.34
N PRO A 264 9.38 -4.18 23.51
CA PRO A 264 9.15 -2.83 23.96
C PRO A 264 10.49 -2.08 23.97
N SER A 265 10.55 -0.93 23.24
CA SER A 265 11.76 -0.11 23.23
C SER A 265 12.14 0.26 24.68
N PRO A 266 13.38 0.02 25.15
CA PRO A 266 13.81 0.45 26.48
C PRO A 266 13.75 1.97 26.68
N HIS A 267 13.51 2.74 25.62
CA HIS A 267 13.38 4.20 25.64
C HIS A 267 11.95 4.74 25.65
N ALA A 268 10.93 3.89 25.69
CA ALA A 268 9.57 4.31 25.98
C ALA A 268 9.44 4.68 27.46
N ARG A 269 10.11 5.78 27.89
CA ARG A 269 9.89 6.34 29.24
C ARG A 269 8.43 6.78 29.32
N LYS A 270 7.75 6.32 30.42
CA LYS A 270 6.45 6.84 30.82
C LYS A 270 6.47 8.38 30.79
N PRO A 271 5.37 9.04 30.35
CA PRO A 271 5.23 10.46 30.59
C PRO A 271 5.42 10.69 32.09
N SER A 272 6.36 11.57 32.47
CA SER A 272 6.49 12.02 33.86
C SER A 272 5.18 12.71 34.23
N GLU A 273 4.46 12.12 35.18
CA GLU A 273 3.40 12.81 35.93
C GLU A 273 4.06 14.00 36.62
N HIS A 274 3.76 15.20 36.12
CA HIS A 274 3.89 16.47 36.86
C HIS A 274 2.70 17.34 36.51
#